data_9201aae8b8654f68faa88f0bb45b3a27
#
_entry.id   9201aae8b8654f68faa88f0bb45b3a27
#
_cell.length_a   1.000
_cell.length_b   1.000
_cell.length_c   1.000
_cell.angle_alpha   90.00
_cell.angle_beta   90.00
_cell.angle_gamma   90.00
#
_symmetry.space_group_name_H-M   'P 1'
#
loop_
_entity.id
_entity.type
_entity.pdbx_description
1 polymer ?
#
loop_
_entity_poly.entity_id
_entity_poly.type
_entity_poly.pdbx_seq_one_letter_code
_entity_poly.pdbx_strand_id
1 'polypeptide(L)' 'ACLKKEKDYLRNMGKELEIRTYRAIDREKEFYGILKAYDADSVTIENEDGERTFLKADIALIRQAFDF' A
#
# COMPACT_ATOMS: atom_id res chain seq x y z
N ALA A 1 6.41 -8.57 -7.35
CA ALA A 1 6.69 -7.38 -8.15
C ALA A 1 6.16 -6.13 -7.48
N CYS A 2 6.91 -5.01 -7.58
CA CYS A 2 6.49 -3.74 -7.00
C CYS A 2 5.45 -3.05 -7.88
N LEU A 3 4.51 -2.36 -7.26
CA LEU A 3 3.53 -1.57 -7.97
C LEU A 3 4.16 -0.24 -8.36
N LYS A 4 4.15 0.10 -9.64
CA LYS A 4 4.77 1.32 -10.15
C LYS A 4 3.83 2.18 -10.98
N LYS A 5 2.91 1.57 -11.69
CA LYS A 5 2.00 2.24 -12.62
C LYS A 5 0.56 2.12 -12.14
N GLU A 6 -0.28 3.02 -12.64
CA GLU A 6 -1.69 3.01 -12.30
C GLU A 6 -2.35 1.66 -12.55
N LYS A 7 -2.03 1.02 -13.66
CA LYS A 7 -2.61 -0.28 -13.98
C LYS A 7 -2.17 -1.38 -13.01
N ASP A 8 -1.00 -1.23 -12.37
CA ASP A 8 -0.57 -2.17 -11.34
C ASP A 8 -1.45 -2.07 -10.12
N TYR A 9 -1.80 -0.84 -9.73
CA TYR A 9 -2.73 -0.61 -8.62
C TYR A 9 -4.12 -1.12 -8.97
N LEU A 10 -4.57 -0.86 -10.19
CA LEU A 10 -5.88 -1.34 -10.62
C LEU A 10 -5.98 -2.86 -10.54
N ARG A 11 -4.94 -3.57 -10.96
CA ARG A 11 -4.90 -5.04 -10.91
C ARG A 11 -4.91 -5.57 -9.49
N ASN A 12 -4.45 -4.78 -8.54
CA ASN A 12 -4.33 -5.20 -7.15
C ASN A 12 -5.43 -4.66 -6.25
N MET A 13 -6.44 -4.00 -6.82
CA MET A 13 -7.62 -3.59 -6.05
C MET A 13 -8.28 -4.81 -5.41
N GLY A 14 -8.56 -4.70 -4.11
CA GLY A 14 -9.16 -5.80 -3.37
C GLY A 14 -8.17 -6.88 -2.94
N LYS A 15 -6.89 -6.73 -3.24
CA LYS A 15 -5.85 -7.67 -2.84
C LYS A 15 -5.02 -7.09 -1.71
N GLU A 16 -4.43 -7.98 -0.90
CA GLU A 16 -3.58 -7.54 0.20
C GLU A 16 -2.23 -7.06 -0.33
N LEU A 17 -1.83 -5.89 0.15
CA LEU A 17 -0.55 -5.29 -0.20
C LEU A 17 0.36 -5.19 1.02
N GLU A 18 1.66 -5.23 0.76
CA GLU A 18 2.69 -4.88 1.71
C GLU A 18 3.20 -3.50 1.36
N ILE A 19 3.20 -2.61 2.34
CA ILE A 19 3.71 -1.24 2.18
C ILE A 19 4.84 -1.05 3.19
N ARG A 20 5.97 -0.54 2.70
CA ARG A 20 7.08 -0.13 3.57
C ARG A 20 7.31 1.35 3.36
N THR A 21 7.48 2.08 4.45
CA THR A 21 7.68 3.52 4.41
C THR A 21 9.12 3.86 4.72
N TYR A 22 9.56 5.04 4.25
CA TYR A 22 10.90 5.54 4.57
C TYR A 22 11.03 5.89 6.05
N ARG A 23 9.95 6.38 6.65
CA ARG A 23 9.92 6.76 8.05
C ARG A 23 8.94 5.88 8.81
N ALA A 24 9.24 5.63 10.07
CA ALA A 24 8.31 4.93 10.94
C ALA A 24 7.05 5.78 11.14
N ILE A 25 5.89 5.16 10.99
CA ILE A 25 4.59 5.75 11.27
C ILE A 25 4.01 4.92 12.40
N ASP A 26 3.69 5.57 13.54
CA ASP A 26 3.23 4.86 14.73
C ASP A 26 4.22 3.75 15.14
N ARG A 27 5.53 4.03 15.00
CA ARG A 27 6.63 3.13 15.35
C ARG A 27 6.78 1.94 14.42
N GLU A 28 6.10 1.94 13.29
CA GLU A 28 6.16 0.85 12.32
C GLU A 28 6.54 1.36 10.95
N LYS A 29 7.30 0.56 10.21
CA LYS A 29 7.69 0.85 8.83
C LYS A 29 7.07 -0.12 7.83
N GLU A 30 6.41 -1.18 8.31
CA GLU A 30 5.76 -2.17 7.46
C GLU A 30 4.28 -2.19 7.77
N PHE A 31 3.48 -2.18 6.70
CA PHE A 31 2.03 -2.17 6.82
C PHE A 31 1.44 -3.15 5.82
N TYR A 32 0.37 -3.81 6.22
CA TYR A 32 -0.35 -4.76 5.38
C TYR A 32 -1.82 -4.40 5.38
N GLY A 33 -2.47 -4.51 4.23
CA GLY A 33 -3.89 -4.28 4.13
C GLY A 33 -4.38 -4.45 2.72
N ILE A 34 -5.70 -4.48 2.58
CA ILE A 34 -6.36 -4.63 1.29
C ILE A 34 -6.40 -3.27 0.60
N LEU A 35 -6.00 -3.23 -0.66
CA LEU A 35 -6.03 -1.99 -1.45
C LEU A 35 -7.48 -1.59 -1.70
N LYS A 36 -7.89 -0.44 -1.15
CA LYS A 36 -9.24 0.07 -1.28
C LYS A 36 -9.34 1.20 -2.29
N ALA A 37 -8.33 2.07 -2.33
CA ALA A 37 -8.33 3.21 -3.23
C ALA A 37 -6.91 3.67 -3.50
N TYR A 38 -6.74 4.38 -4.59
CA TYR A 38 -5.46 4.98 -4.93
C TYR A 38 -5.70 6.20 -5.82
N ASP A 39 -4.73 7.10 -5.85
CA ASP A 39 -4.73 8.20 -6.81
C ASP A 39 -3.28 8.50 -7.20
N ALA A 40 -3.08 9.65 -7.87
CA ALA A 40 -1.75 10.02 -8.34
C ALA A 40 -0.74 10.21 -7.21
N ASP A 41 -1.21 10.58 -6.02
CA ASP A 41 -0.35 10.97 -4.90
C ASP A 41 -0.46 10.08 -3.67
N SER A 42 -1.49 9.24 -3.57
CA SER A 42 -1.74 8.48 -2.35
C SER A 42 -2.31 7.10 -2.62
N VAL A 43 -2.26 6.26 -1.59
CA VAL A 43 -2.78 4.89 -1.60
C VAL A 43 -3.49 4.67 -0.28
N THR A 44 -4.68 4.08 -0.33
CA THR A 44 -5.46 3.73 0.86
C THR A 44 -5.59 2.23 0.97
N ILE A 45 -5.23 1.68 2.12
CA ILE A 45 -5.42 0.27 2.43
C ILE A 45 -6.33 0.12 3.64
N GLU A 46 -6.93 -1.05 3.77
CA GLU A 46 -7.79 -1.38 4.91
C GLU A 46 -7.32 -2.69 5.54
N ASN A 47 -7.28 -2.69 6.87
CA ASN A 47 -6.99 -3.89 7.64
C ASN A 47 -7.88 -3.92 8.89
N GLU A 48 -7.56 -4.79 9.85
CA GLU A 48 -8.38 -4.94 11.06
C GLU A 48 -8.49 -3.65 11.87
N ASP A 49 -7.49 -2.78 11.77
CA ASP A 49 -7.47 -1.51 12.49
C ASP A 49 -8.21 -0.39 11.75
N GLY A 50 -8.73 -0.66 10.55
CA GLY A 50 -9.44 0.32 9.74
C GLY A 50 -8.66 0.71 8.50
N GLU A 51 -9.06 1.81 7.90
CA GLU A 51 -8.41 2.33 6.68
C GLU A 51 -7.24 3.24 7.04
N ARG A 52 -6.20 3.17 6.22
CA ARG A 52 -5.03 4.05 6.36
C ARG A 52 -4.59 4.51 4.98
N THR A 53 -4.35 5.81 4.87
CA THR A 53 -3.89 6.43 3.63
C THR A 53 -2.43 6.81 3.75
N PHE A 54 -1.65 6.45 2.73
CA PHE A 54 -0.22 6.79 2.64
C PHE A 54 0.01 7.70 1.45
N LEU A 55 0.87 8.69 1.62
CA LEU A 55 1.37 9.46 0.49
C LEU A 55 2.40 8.61 -0.26
N LYS A 56 2.32 8.56 -1.57
CA LYS A 56 3.28 7.79 -2.37
C LYS A 56 4.72 8.24 -2.13
N ALA A 57 4.91 9.52 -1.83
CA ALA A 57 6.23 10.06 -1.52
C ALA A 57 6.83 9.46 -0.25
N ASP A 58 6.01 8.98 0.66
CA ASP A 58 6.45 8.35 1.91
C ASP A 58 6.67 6.85 1.77
N ILE A 59 6.25 6.26 0.65
CA ILE A 59 6.33 4.81 0.45
C ILE A 59 7.65 4.46 -0.20
N ALA A 60 8.44 3.65 0.50
CA ALA A 60 9.71 3.13 -0.02
C ALA A 60 9.47 1.89 -0.89
N LEU A 61 8.47 1.08 -0.53
CA LEU A 61 8.13 -0.15 -1.25
C LEU A 61 6.63 -0.39 -1.13
N ILE A 62 6.01 -0.77 -2.25
CA ILE A 62 4.64 -1.26 -2.24
C ILE A 62 4.55 -2.43 -3.22
N ARG A 63 4.00 -3.55 -2.74
CA ARG A 63 3.89 -4.75 -3.54
C ARG A 63 2.76 -5.64 -3.02
N GLN A 64 2.38 -6.62 -3.83
CA GLN A 64 1.41 -7.62 -3.40
C GLN A 64 2.01 -8.44 -2.25
N ALA A 65 1.26 -8.59 -1.15
CA ALA A 65 1.75 -9.26 0.04
C ALA A 65 1.95 -10.77 -0.20
N PHE A 66 1.09 -11.36 -1.03
CA PHE A 66 1.20 -12.76 -1.40
C PHE A 66 1.44 -12.86 -2.89
N ASP A 67 2.61 -13.30 -3.26
CA ASP A 67 3.03 -13.43 -4.65
C ASP A 67 2.99 -14.91 -5.02
N PHE A 68 1.88 -15.31 -5.58
CA PHE A 68 1.69 -16.71 -6.02
C PHE A 68 1.89 -16.85 -7.51
#